data_3f3dd96b63e3bf21107e2f9b5705ee00
#
_entry.id   3f3dd96b63e3bf21107e2f9b5705ee00
#
_cell.length_a   1.000
_cell.length_b   1.000
_cell.length_c   1.000
_cell.angle_alpha   90.00
_cell.angle_beta   90.00
_cell.angle_gamma   90.00
#
_symmetry.space_group_name_H-M   'P 1'
#
loop_
_entity.id
_entity.type
_entity.pdbx_description
1 polymer ?
#
loop_
_entity_poly.entity_id
_entity_poly.type
_entity_poly.pdbx_seq_one_letter_code
_entity_poly.pdbx_strand_id
1 'polypeptide(L)'
;MAKKVKDYYDVPALEYFDEYFEILSNLKDDKDKYIQKSVANNLNDLYKEDKDKFNFIINTWKTDKNISKECEWVIKHGSRTADKKM
;
A
#
# COMPACT_ATOMS: atom_id res chain seq x y z
N MET A 1 -3.59 -10.41 -14.16
CA MET A 1 -3.49 -11.81 -14.28
C MET A 1 -3.29 -12.51 -12.98
N ALA A 2 -4.06 -13.54 -12.84
CA ALA A 2 -4.09 -14.28 -11.59
C ALA A 2 -2.77 -14.95 -11.25
N LYS A 3 -1.91 -15.12 -12.18
CA LYS A 3 -0.65 -15.79 -11.92
C LYS A 3 0.14 -15.15 -10.79
N LYS A 4 -0.14 -13.91 -10.51
CA LYS A 4 0.57 -13.21 -9.46
C LYS A 4 0.11 -13.59 -8.07
N VAL A 5 -0.99 -14.27 -8.00
CA VAL A 5 -1.59 -14.55 -6.70
C VAL A 5 -0.73 -15.42 -5.83
N LYS A 6 0.13 -16.23 -6.42
CA LYS A 6 0.99 -17.09 -5.61
C LYS A 6 1.80 -16.29 -4.62
N ASP A 7 2.05 -15.04 -4.95
CA ASP A 7 2.69 -14.10 -4.02
C ASP A 7 1.64 -13.03 -3.77
N TYR A 8 1.03 -13.07 -2.63
CA TYR A 8 -0.11 -12.18 -2.44
C TYR A 8 0.27 -10.71 -2.37
N TYR A 9 1.53 -10.39 -2.34
CA TYR A 9 1.93 -9.00 -2.49
C TYR A 9 1.75 -8.52 -3.92
N ASP A 10 1.52 -9.45 -4.83
CA ASP A 10 1.34 -9.14 -6.25
C ASP A 10 -0.10 -9.25 -6.69
N VAL A 11 -1.04 -9.22 -5.77
CA VAL A 11 -2.46 -9.25 -6.14
C VAL A 11 -2.77 -8.07 -7.04
N PRO A 12 -3.43 -8.30 -8.19
CA PRO A 12 -3.73 -7.21 -9.11
C PRO A 12 -4.71 -6.21 -8.47
N ALA A 13 -4.23 -5.02 -8.23
CA ALA A 13 -4.99 -4.01 -7.49
C ALA A 13 -6.27 -3.58 -8.21
N LEU A 14 -6.23 -3.49 -9.53
CA LEU A 14 -7.36 -2.95 -10.26
C LEU A 14 -8.51 -3.93 -10.39
N GLU A 15 -8.21 -5.24 -10.41
CA GLU A 15 -9.25 -6.26 -10.54
C GLU A 15 -9.81 -6.69 -9.19
N TYR A 16 -8.98 -6.68 -8.17
CA TYR A 16 -9.35 -7.20 -6.86
C TYR A 16 -9.00 -6.19 -5.79
N PHE A 17 -9.47 -4.97 -5.97
CA PHE A 17 -9.07 -3.90 -5.08
C PHE A 17 -9.44 -4.15 -3.63
N ASP A 18 -10.60 -4.74 -3.37
CA ASP A 18 -11.02 -4.99 -1.99
C ASP A 18 -10.04 -5.93 -1.29
N GLU A 19 -9.67 -7.01 -1.95
CA GLU A 19 -8.70 -7.95 -1.39
C GLU A 19 -7.33 -7.32 -1.26
N TYR A 20 -6.95 -6.56 -2.26
CA TYR A 20 -5.67 -5.86 -2.26
C TYR A 20 -5.58 -4.92 -1.07
N PHE A 21 -6.62 -4.13 -0.88
CA PHE A 21 -6.65 -3.18 0.23
C PHE A 21 -6.61 -3.90 1.56
N GLU A 22 -7.35 -4.99 1.68
CA GLU A 22 -7.37 -5.75 2.92
C GLU A 22 -6.01 -6.34 3.24
N ILE A 23 -5.35 -6.90 2.23
CA ILE A 23 -4.01 -7.48 2.43
C ILE A 23 -3.04 -6.40 2.89
N LEU A 24 -3.01 -5.27 2.20
CA LEU A 24 -2.09 -4.21 2.59
C LEU A 24 -2.42 -3.66 3.97
N SER A 25 -3.72 -3.56 4.29
CA SER A 25 -4.12 -3.05 5.60
C SER A 25 -3.67 -3.98 6.71
N ASN A 26 -3.68 -5.28 6.46
CA ASN A 26 -3.20 -6.24 7.45
C ASN A 26 -1.69 -6.18 7.63
N LEU A 27 -0.98 -5.80 6.60
CA LEU A 27 0.48 -5.80 6.63
C LEU A 27 1.10 -4.46 7.01
N LYS A 28 0.32 -3.40 6.99
CA LYS A 28 0.86 -2.05 7.18
C LYS A 28 1.48 -1.83 8.55
N ASP A 29 1.07 -2.62 9.53
CA ASP A 29 1.56 -2.50 10.90
C ASP A 29 2.60 -3.54 11.25
N ASP A 30 3.04 -4.31 10.27
CA ASP A 30 4.00 -5.38 10.52
C ASP A 30 5.35 -4.79 10.88
N LYS A 31 6.00 -5.37 11.88
CA LYS A 31 7.29 -4.88 12.33
C LYS A 31 8.45 -5.35 11.46
N ASP A 32 8.20 -6.31 10.58
CA ASP A 32 9.23 -6.82 9.69
C ASP A 32 9.50 -5.79 8.60
N LYS A 33 10.72 -5.30 8.55
CA LYS A 33 11.08 -4.28 7.59
C LYS A 33 10.91 -4.73 6.14
N TYR A 34 11.13 -6.00 5.89
CA TYR A 34 10.91 -6.54 4.54
C TYR A 34 9.45 -6.40 4.13
N ILE A 35 8.55 -6.72 5.05
CA ILE A 35 7.12 -6.59 4.79
C ILE A 35 6.76 -5.13 4.55
N GLN A 36 7.29 -4.24 5.38
CA GLN A 36 7.01 -2.81 5.23
C GLN A 36 7.45 -2.31 3.85
N LYS A 37 8.62 -2.74 3.41
CA LYS A 37 9.12 -2.35 2.10
C LYS A 37 8.23 -2.87 0.98
N SER A 38 7.74 -4.09 1.14
CA SER A 38 6.84 -4.67 0.13
C SER A 38 5.55 -3.87 0.02
N VAL A 39 4.97 -3.50 1.16
CA VAL A 39 3.76 -2.69 1.15
C VAL A 39 4.02 -1.34 0.50
N ALA A 40 5.12 -0.70 0.86
CA ALA A 40 5.46 0.60 0.30
C ALA A 40 5.65 0.53 -1.21
N ASN A 41 6.31 -0.53 -1.69
CA ASN A 41 6.51 -0.70 -3.13
C ASN A 41 5.19 -0.90 -3.85
N ASN A 42 4.27 -1.66 -3.24
CA ASN A 42 2.96 -1.85 -3.82
C ASN A 42 2.22 -0.52 -3.92
N LEU A 43 2.34 0.33 -2.92
CA LEU A 43 1.70 1.64 -2.96
C LEU A 43 2.28 2.51 -4.08
N ASN A 44 3.59 2.48 -4.26
CA ASN A 44 4.20 3.23 -5.36
C ASN A 44 3.68 2.77 -6.71
N ASP A 45 3.57 1.45 -6.88
CA ASP A 45 3.07 0.91 -8.14
C ASP A 45 1.61 1.29 -8.34
N LEU A 46 0.81 1.24 -7.29
CA LEU A 46 -0.59 1.62 -7.39
C LEU A 46 -0.74 3.09 -7.77
N TYR A 47 0.10 3.95 -7.23
CA TYR A 47 0.06 5.37 -7.58
C TYR A 47 0.23 5.55 -9.08
N LYS A 48 1.12 4.77 -9.67
CA LYS A 48 1.38 4.88 -11.11
C LYS A 48 0.21 4.39 -11.94
N GLU A 49 -0.55 3.43 -11.41
CA GLU A 49 -1.67 2.84 -12.15
C GLU A 49 -2.99 3.57 -11.91
N ASP A 50 -3.24 3.96 -10.68
CA ASP A 50 -4.52 4.55 -10.32
C ASP A 50 -4.34 5.43 -9.08
N LYS A 51 -4.18 6.72 -9.32
CA LYS A 51 -3.96 7.66 -8.23
C LYS A 51 -5.13 7.74 -7.27
N ASP A 52 -6.33 7.57 -7.78
CA ASP A 52 -7.52 7.67 -6.93
C ASP A 52 -7.54 6.55 -5.90
N LYS A 53 -7.22 5.35 -6.33
CA LYS A 53 -7.16 4.23 -5.39
C LYS A 53 -6.01 4.39 -4.40
N PHE A 54 -4.89 4.88 -4.87
CA PHE A 54 -3.76 5.19 -3.99
C PHE A 54 -4.18 6.19 -2.91
N ASN A 55 -4.83 7.26 -3.33
CA ASN A 55 -5.26 8.29 -2.39
C ASN A 55 -6.29 7.75 -1.40
N PHE A 56 -7.18 6.89 -1.86
CA PHE A 56 -8.15 6.28 -0.97
C PHE A 56 -7.46 5.52 0.17
N ILE A 57 -6.47 4.71 -0.19
CA ILE A 57 -5.76 3.92 0.82
C ILE A 57 -5.02 4.83 1.79
N ILE A 58 -4.28 5.79 1.26
CA ILE A 58 -3.47 6.67 2.09
C ILE A 58 -4.37 7.47 3.03
N ASN A 59 -5.45 8.03 2.52
CA ASN A 59 -6.35 8.82 3.35
C ASN A 59 -7.03 7.98 4.41
N THR A 60 -7.43 6.78 4.06
CA THR A 60 -8.06 5.89 5.02
C THR A 60 -7.11 5.58 6.17
N TRP A 61 -5.86 5.27 5.86
CA TRP A 61 -4.89 4.96 6.90
C TRP A 61 -4.56 6.17 7.75
N LYS A 62 -4.46 7.35 7.14
CA LYS A 62 -4.11 8.57 7.87
C LYS A 62 -5.20 9.03 8.82
N THR A 63 -6.45 8.65 8.57
CA THR A 63 -7.53 9.04 9.46
C THR A 63 -7.60 8.20 10.71
N ASP A 64 -6.81 7.14 10.79
CA ASP A 64 -6.75 6.29 11.97
C ASP A 64 -6.00 7.04 13.06
N LYS A 65 -6.67 7.25 14.20
CA LYS A 65 -6.06 7.98 15.31
C LYS A 65 -4.93 7.22 15.96
N ASN A 66 -4.91 5.92 15.79
CA ASN A 66 -3.91 5.06 16.41
C ASN A 66 -2.92 4.51 15.40
N ILE A 67 -2.61 5.32 14.40
CA ILE A 67 -1.68 4.88 13.36
C ILE A 67 -0.35 4.49 13.98
N SER A 68 0.17 3.35 13.58
CA SER A 68 1.42 2.84 14.13
C SER A 68 2.63 3.50 13.45
N LYS A 69 3.77 3.40 14.11
CA LYS A 69 5.01 3.90 13.52
C LYS A 69 5.31 3.16 12.21
N GLU A 70 5.01 1.87 12.19
CA GLU A 70 5.22 1.06 11.01
C GLU A 70 4.37 1.56 9.85
N CYS A 71 3.12 1.86 10.13
CA CYS A 71 2.23 2.37 9.10
C CYS A 71 2.68 3.74 8.61
N GLU A 72 3.12 4.60 9.52
CA GLU A 72 3.64 5.92 9.13
C GLU A 72 4.84 5.77 8.20
N TRP A 73 5.72 4.84 8.52
CA TRP A 73 6.88 4.59 7.67
C TRP A 73 6.45 4.13 6.28
N VAL A 74 5.47 3.22 6.24
CA VAL A 74 4.97 2.69 4.97
C VAL A 74 4.35 3.80 4.14
N ILE A 75 3.55 4.66 4.76
CA ILE A 75 2.93 5.77 4.05
C ILE A 75 4.00 6.69 3.49
N LYS A 76 4.97 7.04 4.30
CA LYS A 76 6.03 7.95 3.87
C LYS A 76 6.78 7.39 2.66
N HIS A 77 7.17 6.13 2.74
CA HIS A 77 7.96 5.54 1.67
C HIS A 77 7.10 5.15 0.48
N GLY A 78 5.86 4.76 0.71
CA GLY A 78 4.95 4.44 -0.37
C GLY A 78 4.48 5.66 -1.14
N SER A 79 4.58 6.84 -0.54
CA SER A 79 4.17 8.08 -1.19
C SER A 79 5.33 8.79 -1.87
N ARG A 80 6.49 8.17 -1.88
CA ARG A 80 7.69 8.83 -2.38
C ARG A 80 7.54 9.32 -3.81
N THR A 81 6.96 8.50 -4.67
CA THR A 81 6.77 8.87 -6.07
C THR A 81 5.78 10.04 -6.18
N ALA A 82 4.70 9.98 -5.40
CA ALA A 82 3.70 11.04 -5.41
C ALA A 82 4.33 12.36 -4.94
N ASP A 83 5.15 12.30 -3.90
CA ASP A 83 5.80 13.49 -3.37
C ASP A 83 6.74 14.12 -4.39
N LYS A 84 7.45 13.28 -5.13
CA LYS A 84 8.37 13.81 -6.14
C LYS A 84 7.66 14.48 -7.30
N LYS A 85 6.43 14.07 -7.56
CA LYS A 85 5.67 14.67 -8.67
C LYS A 85 5.08 16.00 -8.32
N MET A 86 5.12 16.35 -7.07
CA MET A 86 4.61 17.65 -6.64
C MET A 86 5.64 18.79 -6.94
#